data_0139e23ec5a6b4837f57d8fa746d0523
#
_entry.id   0139e23ec5a6b4837f57d8fa746d0523
#
_cell.length_a   1.000
_cell.length_b   1.000
_cell.length_c   1.000
_cell.angle_alpha   90.00
_cell.angle_beta   90.00
_cell.angle_gamma   90.00
#
_symmetry.space_group_name_H-M   'P 1'
#
loop_
_entity.id
_entity.type
_entity.pdbx_description
1 polymer ?
#
loop_
_entity_poly.entity_id
_entity_poly.type
_entity_poly.pdbx_seq_one_letter_code
_entity_poly.pdbx_strand_id
1 'polypeptide(L)'
;MSDAVRKYHEEDEIGKTYDLRVARRLLRYLRPYWRLAAAALTLTLLTNILISTQPYFTKMAVDDFIEPGRTDGIWLFALAFFGVFLFRFIFSYVQEILLNNVGQKVMFDLRSELYAKLQKQEVAYYDQYPVGRTMTRLTGDVDALNELFTSGVIDVLGDLVIIIAIVGIMFWMDWKLALVSLVTVPLLFTATNWFRKHARTGFDKVRTRNAKLNAFLQEYISGAQTVQLFNAEAKAQSRFRVINDDYRKANIETIYYYAIFYPLVDFIGAVGIAVVIFAFGFETLSGLSAAGAALTVGILASFIQYSLQLFQPIRDLSDKFNVLQAAIVASHRIFILLDREVLIETPAKPVRKGKIEGRIEFENVWFAYKGEDWVLKDVSFAVEPGESIALVGHTGSGKTTITNLLMRFYDVQKGRVLLDGVDIREWDLRDLRSNFAVVLQDVFLFSGSIENNIRLGNAEIGRERVEWAAVEVRADEFIRNIDGGYEAEVKERGAGLSVGQKQLISFARALAFDPKILILDEATSSIDTETEQLIQKAVERVMDDRTSLVVAHRLSTIQKCDRIIVLHHGELREIGTHNELLANRGLYWRLYQLQYSEEKLVHFSAEPSAV
;
A
#
# COMPACT_ATOMS: atom_id res chain seq x y z
N MET A 1 12.63 9.85 19.49
CA MET A 1 11.88 8.97 18.57
C MET A 1 10.56 9.65 18.29
N SER A 2 10.24 10.00 17.04
CA SER A 2 8.99 10.73 16.73
C SER A 2 7.77 9.87 17.07
N ASP A 3 6.65 10.49 17.50
CA ASP A 3 5.39 9.76 17.80
C ASP A 3 4.92 8.86 16.64
N ALA A 4 5.27 9.21 15.40
CA ALA A 4 5.01 8.38 14.23
C ALA A 4 5.76 7.03 14.27
N VAL A 5 6.99 7.01 14.78
CA VAL A 5 7.79 5.77 14.93
C VAL A 5 7.25 4.92 16.08
N ARG A 6 6.73 5.56 17.13
CA ARG A 6 6.12 4.86 18.27
C ARG A 6 4.80 4.18 17.88
N LYS A 7 3.93 4.89 17.15
CA LYS A 7 2.72 4.31 16.55
C LYS A 7 3.02 3.20 15.52
N TYR A 8 4.15 3.28 14.82
CA TYR A 8 4.60 2.23 13.91
C TYR A 8 4.85 0.90 14.64
N HIS A 9 5.52 0.95 15.81
CA HIS A 9 5.78 -0.24 16.61
C HIS A 9 4.54 -0.77 17.32
N GLU A 10 3.61 0.10 17.73
CA GLU A 10 2.35 -0.30 18.34
C GLU A 10 1.45 -1.08 17.36
N GLU A 11 1.36 -0.68 16.07
CA GLU A 11 0.63 -1.43 15.04
C GLU A 11 1.27 -2.81 14.76
N ASP A 12 2.59 -2.95 14.85
CA ASP A 12 3.29 -4.23 14.65
C ASP A 12 3.18 -5.16 15.89
N GLU A 13 3.01 -4.62 17.09
CA GLU A 13 2.83 -5.42 18.31
C GLU A 13 1.42 -6.00 18.48
N ILE A 14 0.38 -5.32 17.97
CA ILE A 14 -1.02 -5.74 18.08
C ILE A 14 -1.29 -7.03 17.28
N GLY A 15 -0.53 -7.29 16.20
CA GLY A 15 -0.71 -8.46 15.33
C GLY A 15 -0.25 -9.82 15.90
N LYS A 16 0.21 -9.91 17.14
CA LYS A 16 0.74 -11.17 17.73
C LYS A 16 -0.31 -12.11 18.32
N THR A 17 -1.55 -11.69 18.45
CA THR A 17 -2.62 -12.50 19.07
C THR A 17 -3.59 -13.00 18.00
N TYR A 18 -3.88 -14.32 18.01
CA TYR A 18 -4.91 -14.92 17.17
C TYR A 18 -6.28 -14.32 17.54
N ASP A 19 -6.78 -13.39 16.72
CA ASP A 19 -8.11 -12.82 16.92
C ASP A 19 -9.13 -13.53 16.00
N LEU A 20 -9.96 -14.39 16.62
CA LEU A 20 -11.06 -15.08 15.93
C LEU A 20 -12.03 -14.10 15.25
N ARG A 21 -12.10 -12.84 15.70
CA ARG A 21 -12.92 -11.80 15.07
C ARG A 21 -12.39 -11.44 13.68
N VAL A 22 -11.07 -11.33 13.53
CA VAL A 22 -10.41 -11.07 12.25
C VAL A 22 -10.66 -12.22 11.28
N ALA A 23 -10.47 -13.47 11.73
CA ALA A 23 -10.74 -14.66 10.90
C ALA A 23 -12.22 -14.72 10.46
N ARG A 24 -13.18 -14.46 11.37
CA ARG A 24 -14.61 -14.43 11.03
C ARG A 24 -14.96 -13.34 10.03
N ARG A 25 -14.28 -12.19 10.10
CA ARG A 25 -14.47 -11.08 9.17
C ARG A 25 -13.93 -11.42 7.78
N LEU A 26 -12.76 -12.07 7.72
CA LEU A 26 -12.20 -12.57 6.46
C LEU A 26 -13.14 -13.56 5.77
N LEU A 27 -13.72 -14.48 6.52
CA LEU A 27 -14.70 -15.43 5.98
C LEU A 27 -15.96 -14.76 5.40
N ARG A 28 -16.27 -13.52 5.80
CA ARG A 28 -17.38 -12.76 5.20
C ARG A 28 -17.12 -12.44 3.73
N TYR A 29 -15.87 -12.18 3.35
CA TYR A 29 -15.50 -11.93 1.95
C TYR A 29 -15.58 -13.18 1.07
N LEU A 30 -15.52 -14.38 1.66
CA LEU A 30 -15.77 -15.65 0.97
C LEU A 30 -17.26 -15.91 0.73
N ARG A 31 -18.15 -15.27 1.50
CA ARG A 31 -19.59 -15.54 1.43
C ARG A 31 -20.21 -15.38 0.03
N PRO A 32 -19.87 -14.36 -0.78
CA PRO A 32 -20.38 -14.26 -2.16
C PRO A 32 -19.94 -15.43 -3.05
N TYR A 33 -18.78 -16.02 -2.76
CA TYR A 33 -18.10 -17.03 -3.56
C TYR A 33 -18.15 -18.43 -2.94
N TRP A 34 -19.01 -18.66 -1.92
CA TRP A 34 -19.05 -19.89 -1.15
C TRP A 34 -19.21 -21.17 -1.99
N ARG A 35 -19.97 -21.09 -3.12
CA ARG A 35 -20.17 -22.24 -4.02
C ARG A 35 -18.87 -22.66 -4.70
N LEU A 36 -18.09 -21.68 -5.18
CA LEU A 36 -16.78 -21.94 -5.79
C LEU A 36 -15.79 -22.44 -4.75
N ALA A 37 -15.77 -21.85 -3.56
CA ALA A 37 -14.92 -22.28 -2.46
C ALA A 37 -15.27 -23.70 -1.97
N ALA A 38 -16.55 -24.04 -1.87
CA ALA A 38 -17.01 -25.38 -1.51
C ALA A 38 -16.64 -26.41 -2.59
N ALA A 39 -16.81 -26.07 -3.88
CA ALA A 39 -16.40 -26.93 -4.99
C ALA A 39 -14.88 -27.17 -4.97
N ALA A 40 -14.08 -26.12 -4.76
CA ALA A 40 -12.64 -26.23 -4.63
C ALA A 40 -12.24 -27.13 -3.46
N LEU A 41 -12.83 -26.92 -2.28
CA LEU A 41 -12.59 -27.77 -1.10
C LEU A 41 -12.95 -29.22 -1.36
N THR A 42 -14.10 -29.50 -1.98
CA THR A 42 -14.52 -30.87 -2.34
C THR A 42 -13.51 -31.51 -3.27
N LEU A 43 -13.04 -30.79 -4.30
CA LEU A 43 -12.02 -31.29 -5.22
C LEU A 43 -10.70 -31.52 -4.50
N THR A 44 -10.30 -30.66 -3.56
CA THR A 44 -9.10 -30.86 -2.73
C THR A 44 -9.20 -32.16 -1.94
N LEU A 45 -10.33 -32.40 -1.29
CA LEU A 45 -10.55 -33.63 -0.52
C LEU A 45 -10.50 -34.87 -1.42
N LEU A 46 -11.15 -34.84 -2.59
CA LEU A 46 -11.11 -35.94 -3.57
C LEU A 46 -9.70 -36.20 -4.11
N THR A 47 -8.98 -35.13 -4.48
CA THR A 47 -7.59 -35.24 -4.96
C THR A 47 -6.69 -35.87 -3.89
N ASN A 48 -6.85 -35.47 -2.63
CA ASN A 48 -6.05 -35.96 -1.51
C ASN A 48 -6.37 -37.43 -1.17
N ILE A 49 -7.63 -37.85 -1.27
CA ILE A 49 -8.03 -39.23 -1.13
C ILE A 49 -7.41 -40.06 -2.26
N LEU A 50 -7.48 -39.59 -3.53
CA LEU A 50 -6.87 -40.28 -4.66
C LEU A 50 -5.36 -40.42 -4.51
N ILE A 51 -4.66 -39.39 -3.99
CA ILE A 51 -3.22 -39.48 -3.69
C ILE A 51 -2.95 -40.61 -2.68
N SER A 52 -3.75 -40.67 -1.62
CA SER A 52 -3.58 -41.66 -0.55
C SER A 52 -3.82 -43.10 -1.00
N THR A 53 -4.56 -43.31 -2.10
CA THR A 53 -4.78 -44.66 -2.64
C THR A 53 -3.63 -45.18 -3.48
N GLN A 54 -2.71 -44.32 -3.93
CA GLN A 54 -1.60 -44.72 -4.84
C GLN A 54 -0.73 -45.89 -4.32
N PRO A 55 -0.22 -45.88 -3.05
CA PRO A 55 0.57 -47.01 -2.56
C PRO A 55 -0.24 -48.30 -2.42
N TYR A 56 -1.55 -48.19 -2.15
CA TYR A 56 -2.44 -49.34 -2.12
C TYR A 56 -2.57 -49.99 -3.50
N PHE A 57 -2.69 -49.22 -4.57
CA PHE A 57 -2.63 -49.75 -5.93
C PHE A 57 -1.30 -50.42 -6.25
N THR A 58 -0.18 -49.89 -5.74
CA THR A 58 1.13 -50.54 -5.87
C THR A 58 1.13 -51.92 -5.18
N LYS A 59 0.54 -52.01 -3.97
CA LYS A 59 0.36 -53.28 -3.30
C LYS A 59 -0.40 -54.27 -4.18
N MET A 60 -1.58 -53.89 -4.69
CA MET A 60 -2.40 -54.76 -5.56
C MET A 60 -1.63 -55.20 -6.82
N ALA A 61 -0.86 -54.30 -7.44
CA ALA A 61 -0.04 -54.64 -8.61
C ALA A 61 0.98 -55.72 -8.30
N VAL A 62 1.64 -55.61 -7.14
CA VAL A 62 2.68 -56.57 -6.73
C VAL A 62 2.04 -57.90 -6.32
N ASP A 63 1.06 -57.89 -5.43
CA ASP A 63 0.51 -59.10 -4.83
C ASP A 63 -0.38 -59.91 -5.79
N ASP A 64 -1.19 -59.25 -6.63
CA ASP A 64 -2.21 -59.91 -7.44
C ASP A 64 -1.69 -60.27 -8.85
N PHE A 65 -0.64 -59.57 -9.36
CA PHE A 65 -0.15 -59.77 -10.74
C PHE A 65 1.34 -60.14 -10.81
N ILE A 66 2.23 -59.38 -10.13
CA ILE A 66 3.68 -59.54 -10.30
C ILE A 66 4.17 -60.78 -9.57
N GLU A 67 3.85 -60.93 -8.29
CA GLU A 67 4.31 -62.08 -7.47
C GLU A 67 3.75 -63.40 -7.97
N PRO A 68 2.44 -63.54 -8.34
CA PRO A 68 1.90 -64.73 -8.91
C PRO A 68 2.26 -64.94 -10.39
N GLY A 69 2.92 -64.00 -11.06
CA GLY A 69 3.26 -64.11 -12.50
C GLY A 69 2.05 -64.06 -13.44
N ARG A 70 0.93 -63.47 -13.00
CA ARG A 70 -0.31 -63.36 -13.79
C ARG A 70 -0.24 -62.24 -14.80
N THR A 71 -0.34 -62.55 -16.07
CA THR A 71 -0.44 -61.57 -17.15
C THR A 71 -1.88 -61.23 -17.50
N ASP A 72 -2.83 -62.11 -17.15
CA ASP A 72 -4.26 -61.90 -17.42
C ASP A 72 -4.84 -60.80 -16.59
N GLY A 73 -5.36 -59.76 -17.25
CA GLY A 73 -5.98 -58.63 -16.60
C GLY A 73 -5.03 -57.49 -16.17
N ILE A 74 -3.71 -57.64 -16.25
CA ILE A 74 -2.74 -56.60 -15.87
C ILE A 74 -2.93 -55.31 -16.68
N TRP A 75 -3.30 -55.43 -17.95
CA TRP A 75 -3.57 -54.30 -18.81
C TRP A 75 -4.82 -53.50 -18.34
N LEU A 76 -5.86 -54.22 -17.87
CA LEU A 76 -7.07 -53.59 -17.33
C LEU A 76 -6.76 -52.87 -16.01
N PHE A 77 -5.95 -53.47 -15.16
CA PHE A 77 -5.46 -52.87 -13.92
C PHE A 77 -4.61 -51.61 -14.21
N ALA A 78 -3.69 -51.71 -15.19
CA ALA A 78 -2.88 -50.57 -15.62
C ALA A 78 -3.74 -49.42 -16.17
N LEU A 79 -4.81 -49.77 -16.94
CA LEU A 79 -5.77 -48.77 -17.43
C LEU A 79 -6.57 -48.11 -16.27
N ALA A 80 -7.01 -48.91 -15.29
CA ALA A 80 -7.69 -48.39 -14.10
C ALA A 80 -6.76 -47.48 -13.27
N PHE A 81 -5.51 -47.89 -13.08
CA PHE A 81 -4.50 -47.08 -12.40
C PHE A 81 -4.22 -45.77 -13.13
N PHE A 82 -4.04 -45.84 -14.45
CA PHE A 82 -3.93 -44.65 -15.29
C PHE A 82 -5.17 -43.74 -15.18
N GLY A 83 -6.37 -44.32 -15.17
CA GLY A 83 -7.62 -43.59 -14.98
C GLY A 83 -7.66 -42.80 -13.67
N VAL A 84 -7.23 -43.42 -12.56
CA VAL A 84 -7.13 -42.76 -11.26
C VAL A 84 -6.20 -41.54 -11.32
N PHE A 85 -5.03 -41.66 -11.97
CA PHE A 85 -4.10 -40.54 -12.14
C PHE A 85 -4.64 -39.46 -13.07
N LEU A 86 -5.36 -39.86 -14.12
CA LEU A 86 -6.00 -38.90 -15.03
C LEU A 86 -7.09 -38.10 -14.31
N PHE A 87 -7.95 -38.76 -13.53
CA PHE A 87 -8.95 -38.08 -12.71
C PHE A 87 -8.31 -37.16 -11.67
N ARG A 88 -7.25 -37.65 -11.00
CA ARG A 88 -6.48 -36.80 -10.07
C ARG A 88 -5.94 -35.57 -10.76
N PHE A 89 -5.35 -35.70 -11.94
CA PHE A 89 -4.83 -34.57 -12.71
C PHE A 89 -5.94 -33.56 -13.05
N ILE A 90 -7.07 -34.06 -13.55
CA ILE A 90 -8.22 -33.18 -13.88
C ILE A 90 -8.75 -32.49 -12.65
N PHE A 91 -8.91 -33.18 -11.52
CA PHE A 91 -9.42 -32.59 -10.27
C PHE A 91 -8.45 -31.57 -9.71
N SER A 92 -7.16 -31.87 -9.70
CA SER A 92 -6.13 -30.91 -9.25
C SER A 92 -6.09 -29.68 -10.14
N TYR A 93 -6.18 -29.84 -11.47
CA TYR A 93 -6.22 -28.73 -12.41
C TYR A 93 -7.43 -27.83 -12.19
N VAL A 94 -8.62 -28.40 -12.08
CA VAL A 94 -9.85 -27.63 -11.85
C VAL A 94 -9.84 -26.98 -10.47
N GLN A 95 -9.36 -27.70 -9.44
CA GLN A 95 -9.17 -27.19 -8.09
C GLN A 95 -8.32 -25.95 -8.07
N GLU A 96 -7.13 -25.98 -8.71
CA GLU A 96 -6.18 -24.87 -8.74
C GLU A 96 -6.79 -23.64 -9.41
N ILE A 97 -7.51 -23.82 -10.54
CA ILE A 97 -8.22 -22.72 -11.21
C ILE A 97 -9.30 -22.13 -10.30
N LEU A 98 -10.10 -22.97 -9.63
CA LEU A 98 -11.16 -22.49 -8.76
C LEU A 98 -10.62 -21.71 -7.56
N LEU A 99 -9.55 -22.22 -6.93
CA LEU A 99 -8.90 -21.56 -5.78
C LEU A 99 -8.35 -20.20 -6.16
N ASN A 100 -7.58 -20.14 -7.24
CA ASN A 100 -7.02 -18.88 -7.72
C ASN A 100 -8.12 -17.89 -8.15
N ASN A 101 -9.18 -18.37 -8.80
CA ASN A 101 -10.31 -17.52 -9.19
C ASN A 101 -11.02 -16.92 -7.97
N VAL A 102 -11.28 -17.72 -6.92
CA VAL A 102 -11.88 -17.25 -5.66
C VAL A 102 -10.96 -16.23 -5.00
N GLY A 103 -9.67 -16.54 -4.88
CA GLY A 103 -8.67 -15.62 -4.31
C GLY A 103 -8.67 -14.29 -5.04
N GLN A 104 -8.56 -14.28 -6.38
CA GLN A 104 -8.53 -13.05 -7.17
C GLN A 104 -9.82 -12.22 -7.06
N LYS A 105 -10.99 -12.86 -7.00
CA LYS A 105 -12.26 -12.15 -6.80
C LYS A 105 -12.35 -11.48 -5.43
N VAL A 106 -11.96 -12.21 -4.37
CA VAL A 106 -11.91 -11.65 -3.01
C VAL A 106 -10.92 -10.48 -2.94
N MET A 107 -9.76 -10.60 -3.61
CA MET A 107 -8.76 -9.51 -3.67
C MET A 107 -9.28 -8.29 -4.42
N PHE A 108 -10.00 -8.50 -5.53
CA PHE A 108 -10.62 -7.42 -6.28
C PHE A 108 -11.62 -6.63 -5.42
N ASP A 109 -12.52 -7.34 -4.72
CA ASP A 109 -13.51 -6.71 -3.83
C ASP A 109 -12.82 -5.93 -2.70
N LEU A 110 -11.83 -6.55 -2.06
CA LEU A 110 -11.11 -5.95 -0.94
C LEU A 110 -10.30 -4.72 -1.36
N ARG A 111 -9.59 -4.79 -2.51
CA ARG A 111 -8.87 -3.62 -3.05
C ARG A 111 -9.81 -2.49 -3.43
N SER A 112 -10.96 -2.82 -4.01
CA SER A 112 -11.98 -1.83 -4.38
C SER A 112 -12.56 -1.14 -3.14
N GLU A 113 -12.86 -1.89 -2.08
CA GLU A 113 -13.37 -1.34 -0.82
C GLU A 113 -12.31 -0.48 -0.11
N LEU A 114 -11.06 -0.95 -0.05
CA LEU A 114 -9.94 -0.19 0.51
C LEU A 114 -9.69 1.11 -0.24
N TYR A 115 -9.68 1.06 -1.58
CA TYR A 115 -9.48 2.25 -2.39
C TYR A 115 -10.63 3.25 -2.21
N ALA A 116 -11.88 2.77 -2.23
CA ALA A 116 -13.04 3.61 -1.95
C ALA A 116 -13.01 4.26 -0.56
N LYS A 117 -12.51 3.52 0.45
CA LYS A 117 -12.33 4.05 1.81
C LYS A 117 -11.24 5.11 1.86
N LEU A 118 -10.10 4.87 1.18
CA LEU A 118 -9.01 5.85 1.09
C LEU A 118 -9.47 7.15 0.44
N GLN A 119 -10.22 7.09 -0.65
CA GLN A 119 -10.74 8.29 -1.32
C GLN A 119 -11.67 9.13 -0.43
N LYS A 120 -12.22 8.55 0.62
CA LYS A 120 -13.08 9.25 1.60
C LYS A 120 -12.32 9.77 2.81
N GLN A 121 -11.05 9.39 2.98
CA GLN A 121 -10.26 9.85 4.14
C GLN A 121 -9.96 11.34 4.03
N GLU A 122 -9.91 12.00 5.19
CA GLU A 122 -9.48 13.38 5.32
C GLU A 122 -7.98 13.57 5.01
N VAL A 123 -7.58 14.79 4.66
CA VAL A 123 -6.17 15.15 4.38
C VAL A 123 -5.26 14.83 5.56
N ALA A 124 -5.76 15.00 6.80
CA ALA A 124 -5.06 14.65 8.03
C ALA A 124 -4.54 13.20 8.07
N TYR A 125 -5.24 12.28 7.40
CA TYR A 125 -4.76 10.90 7.26
C TYR A 125 -3.47 10.85 6.44
N TYR A 126 -3.43 11.52 5.30
CA TYR A 126 -2.29 11.52 4.38
C TYR A 126 -1.08 12.27 4.95
N ASP A 127 -1.30 13.28 5.79
CA ASP A 127 -0.23 13.99 6.51
C ASP A 127 0.42 13.12 7.60
N GLN A 128 -0.36 12.21 8.20
CA GLN A 128 0.13 11.31 9.26
C GLN A 128 0.76 10.03 8.71
N TYR A 129 0.25 9.53 7.58
CA TYR A 129 0.66 8.24 7.01
C TYR A 129 1.33 8.42 5.64
N PRO A 130 2.63 8.07 5.51
CA PRO A 130 3.32 8.14 4.23
C PRO A 130 2.60 7.33 3.14
N VAL A 131 2.57 7.87 1.91
CA VAL A 131 1.92 7.23 0.75
C VAL A 131 2.40 5.79 0.54
N GLY A 132 3.71 5.53 0.71
CA GLY A 132 4.29 4.19 0.57
C GLY A 132 3.67 3.15 1.52
N ARG A 133 3.31 3.53 2.75
CA ARG A 133 2.61 2.64 3.69
C ARG A 133 1.20 2.31 3.21
N THR A 134 0.48 3.29 2.71
CA THR A 134 -0.87 3.11 2.17
C THR A 134 -0.84 2.23 0.93
N MET A 135 0.15 2.40 0.07
CA MET A 135 0.39 1.53 -1.10
C MET A 135 0.66 0.08 -0.68
N THR A 136 1.51 -0.14 0.33
CA THR A 136 1.79 -1.49 0.83
C THR A 136 0.52 -2.20 1.35
N ARG A 137 -0.42 -1.47 1.96
CA ARG A 137 -1.72 -2.03 2.40
C ARG A 137 -2.59 -2.47 1.23
N LEU A 138 -2.59 -1.69 0.11
CA LEU A 138 -3.36 -2.01 -1.10
C LEU A 138 -2.75 -3.15 -1.94
N THR A 139 -1.44 -3.36 -1.82
CA THR A 139 -0.69 -4.37 -2.58
C THR A 139 -0.26 -5.54 -1.70
N GLY A 140 0.86 -5.44 -1.01
CA GLY A 140 1.49 -6.52 -0.27
C GLY A 140 0.63 -7.14 0.84
N ASP A 141 -0.11 -6.32 1.63
CA ASP A 141 -0.99 -6.87 2.67
C ASP A 141 -2.19 -7.62 2.05
N VAL A 142 -2.73 -7.11 0.93
CA VAL A 142 -3.80 -7.82 0.19
C VAL A 142 -3.27 -9.10 -0.44
N ASP A 143 -2.04 -9.10 -0.99
CA ASP A 143 -1.42 -10.31 -1.55
C ASP A 143 -1.15 -11.38 -0.49
N ALA A 144 -0.77 -10.99 0.73
CA ALA A 144 -0.66 -11.92 1.86
C ALA A 144 -2.00 -12.58 2.22
N LEU A 145 -3.13 -11.88 2.03
CA LEU A 145 -4.47 -12.47 2.18
C LEU A 145 -4.82 -13.41 1.02
N ASN A 146 -4.40 -13.09 -0.20
CA ASN A 146 -4.58 -14.01 -1.33
C ASN A 146 -3.91 -15.36 -1.05
N GLU A 147 -2.67 -15.34 -0.59
CA GLU A 147 -1.91 -16.54 -0.25
C GLU A 147 -2.62 -17.36 0.85
N LEU A 148 -3.24 -16.70 1.84
CA LEU A 148 -4.05 -17.38 2.84
C LEU A 148 -5.25 -18.12 2.24
N PHE A 149 -5.98 -17.49 1.32
CA PHE A 149 -7.20 -18.07 0.73
C PHE A 149 -6.91 -19.14 -0.30
N THR A 150 -5.80 -19.05 -1.03
CA THR A 150 -5.42 -20.01 -2.08
C THR A 150 -4.66 -21.20 -1.52
N SER A 151 -3.56 -20.97 -0.81
CA SER A 151 -2.64 -22.02 -0.34
C SER A 151 -2.62 -22.19 1.19
N GLY A 152 -3.17 -21.24 1.96
CA GLY A 152 -3.07 -21.28 3.41
C GLY A 152 -4.05 -22.27 4.07
N VAL A 153 -5.34 -21.92 4.10
CA VAL A 153 -6.35 -22.69 4.87
C VAL A 153 -6.72 -24.01 4.18
N ILE A 154 -6.91 -23.98 2.87
CA ILE A 154 -7.40 -25.14 2.10
C ILE A 154 -6.33 -26.22 2.04
N ASP A 155 -5.08 -25.86 1.84
CA ASP A 155 -3.97 -26.81 1.84
C ASP A 155 -3.72 -27.42 3.23
N VAL A 156 -3.83 -26.64 4.30
CA VAL A 156 -3.71 -27.19 5.67
C VAL A 156 -4.80 -28.20 5.95
N LEU A 157 -6.05 -27.92 5.54
CA LEU A 157 -7.15 -28.90 5.65
C LEU A 157 -6.88 -30.12 4.78
N GLY A 158 -6.35 -29.93 3.57
CA GLY A 158 -5.95 -30.98 2.66
C GLY A 158 -4.89 -31.89 3.25
N ASP A 159 -3.84 -31.30 3.84
CA ASP A 159 -2.74 -32.05 4.49
C ASP A 159 -3.23 -32.87 5.68
N LEU A 160 -4.14 -32.33 6.49
CA LEU A 160 -4.75 -33.08 7.58
C LEU A 160 -5.53 -34.29 7.06
N VAL A 161 -6.28 -34.14 5.96
CA VAL A 161 -7.00 -35.25 5.33
C VAL A 161 -6.06 -36.29 4.77
N ILE A 162 -4.96 -35.88 4.09
CA ILE A 162 -3.93 -36.81 3.62
C ILE A 162 -3.34 -37.60 4.78
N ILE A 163 -2.93 -36.95 5.86
CA ILE A 163 -2.35 -37.62 7.03
C ILE A 163 -3.35 -38.65 7.61
N ILE A 164 -4.60 -38.23 7.83
CA ILE A 164 -5.64 -39.11 8.37
C ILE A 164 -5.91 -40.27 7.45
N ALA A 165 -6.00 -40.06 6.13
CA ALA A 165 -6.24 -41.09 5.14
C ALA A 165 -5.07 -42.10 5.09
N ILE A 166 -3.83 -41.61 5.01
CA ILE A 166 -2.62 -42.47 5.01
C ILE A 166 -2.56 -43.32 6.26
N VAL A 167 -2.68 -42.70 7.44
CA VAL A 167 -2.65 -43.40 8.72
C VAL A 167 -3.78 -44.43 8.82
N GLY A 168 -5.00 -44.04 8.41
CA GLY A 168 -6.15 -44.95 8.38
C GLY A 168 -5.95 -46.15 7.47
N ILE A 169 -5.41 -45.96 6.26
CA ILE A 169 -5.11 -47.07 5.32
C ILE A 169 -4.00 -47.96 5.88
N MET A 170 -2.92 -47.37 6.45
CA MET A 170 -1.84 -48.13 7.08
C MET A 170 -2.36 -49.03 8.21
N PHE A 171 -3.19 -48.52 9.11
CA PHE A 171 -3.80 -49.31 10.20
C PHE A 171 -4.75 -50.39 9.68
N TRP A 172 -5.47 -50.10 8.60
CA TRP A 172 -6.36 -51.09 7.97
C TRP A 172 -5.60 -52.21 7.30
N MET A 173 -4.42 -51.91 6.70
CA MET A 173 -3.58 -52.93 6.05
C MET A 173 -2.84 -53.80 7.06
N ASP A 174 -2.10 -53.20 7.97
CA ASP A 174 -1.43 -53.88 9.06
C ASP A 174 -1.16 -52.91 10.23
N TRP A 175 -1.80 -53.13 11.38
CA TRP A 175 -1.70 -52.21 12.51
C TRP A 175 -0.33 -52.23 13.19
N LYS A 176 0.43 -53.38 13.14
CA LYS A 176 1.75 -53.48 13.77
C LYS A 176 2.79 -52.70 12.96
N LEU A 177 2.83 -52.93 11.63
CA LEU A 177 3.69 -52.17 10.73
C LEU A 177 3.34 -50.66 10.76
N ALA A 178 2.06 -50.32 10.88
CA ALA A 178 1.62 -48.94 11.03
C ALA A 178 2.22 -48.27 12.30
N LEU A 179 2.13 -48.94 13.45
CA LEU A 179 2.76 -48.46 14.69
C LEU A 179 4.26 -48.28 14.56
N VAL A 180 4.95 -49.25 13.95
CA VAL A 180 6.39 -49.20 13.69
C VAL A 180 6.77 -48.02 12.81
N SER A 181 6.04 -47.83 11.71
CA SER A 181 6.25 -46.69 10.80
C SER A 181 6.07 -45.34 11.51
N LEU A 182 5.07 -45.23 12.39
CA LEU A 182 4.75 -44.00 13.10
C LEU A 182 5.77 -43.63 14.19
N VAL A 183 6.68 -44.54 14.60
CA VAL A 183 7.76 -44.24 15.57
C VAL A 183 8.68 -43.09 15.08
N THR A 184 8.81 -42.94 13.76
CA THR A 184 9.62 -41.83 13.18
C THR A 184 8.95 -40.47 13.25
N VAL A 185 7.63 -40.40 13.37
CA VAL A 185 6.87 -39.14 13.40
C VAL A 185 7.25 -38.23 14.58
N PRO A 186 7.34 -38.70 15.84
CA PRO A 186 7.83 -37.89 16.95
C PRO A 186 9.25 -37.35 16.74
N LEU A 187 10.16 -38.13 16.13
CA LEU A 187 11.52 -37.70 15.80
C LEU A 187 11.49 -36.56 14.78
N LEU A 188 10.69 -36.73 13.73
CA LEU A 188 10.50 -35.71 12.72
C LEU A 188 9.91 -34.42 13.32
N PHE A 189 8.91 -34.55 14.18
CA PHE A 189 8.31 -33.41 14.86
C PHE A 189 9.30 -32.64 15.73
N THR A 190 10.16 -33.33 16.47
CA THR A 190 11.20 -32.69 17.29
C THR A 190 12.25 -31.99 16.42
N ALA A 191 12.70 -32.65 15.32
CA ALA A 191 13.64 -32.06 14.36
C ALA A 191 13.05 -30.81 13.70
N THR A 192 11.79 -30.85 13.26
CA THR A 192 11.08 -29.72 12.66
C THR A 192 10.89 -28.56 13.64
N ASN A 193 10.56 -28.87 14.91
CA ASN A 193 10.40 -27.83 15.93
C ASN A 193 11.73 -27.16 16.30
N TRP A 194 12.82 -27.94 16.37
CA TRP A 194 14.16 -27.40 16.57
C TRP A 194 14.55 -26.48 15.40
N PHE A 195 14.37 -26.94 14.16
CA PHE A 195 14.65 -26.15 12.96
C PHE A 195 13.86 -24.84 12.96
N ARG A 196 12.53 -24.91 13.15
CA ARG A 196 11.65 -23.73 13.16
C ARG A 196 12.12 -22.66 14.14
N LYS A 197 12.52 -23.07 15.35
CA LYS A 197 13.01 -22.13 16.38
C LYS A 197 14.29 -21.40 15.94
N HIS A 198 15.26 -22.13 15.37
CA HIS A 198 16.55 -21.57 14.99
C HIS A 198 16.48 -20.81 13.65
N ALA A 199 15.78 -21.37 12.67
CA ALA A 199 15.58 -20.72 11.38
C ALA A 199 14.88 -19.37 11.53
N ARG A 200 13.85 -19.26 12.38
CA ARG A 200 13.17 -17.99 12.67
C ARG A 200 14.16 -16.92 13.14
N THR A 201 15.03 -17.24 14.08
CA THR A 201 16.06 -16.31 14.58
C THR A 201 17.03 -15.90 13.47
N GLY A 202 17.40 -16.85 12.60
CA GLY A 202 18.22 -16.58 11.42
C GLY A 202 17.53 -15.62 10.44
N PHE A 203 16.28 -15.88 10.10
CA PHE A 203 15.49 -15.00 9.22
C PHE A 203 15.33 -13.58 9.78
N ASP A 204 15.09 -13.42 11.09
CA ASP A 204 14.98 -12.11 11.71
C ASP A 204 16.31 -11.32 11.59
N LYS A 205 17.45 -11.99 11.73
CA LYS A 205 18.78 -11.39 11.51
C LYS A 205 18.94 -10.98 10.03
N VAL A 206 18.65 -11.89 9.09
CA VAL A 206 18.73 -11.62 7.64
C VAL A 206 17.85 -10.41 7.28
N ARG A 207 16.61 -10.38 7.76
CA ARG A 207 15.66 -9.26 7.52
C ARG A 207 16.22 -7.93 8.04
N THR A 208 16.78 -7.92 9.25
CA THR A 208 17.36 -6.71 9.85
C THR A 208 18.59 -6.23 9.07
N ARG A 209 19.47 -7.15 8.61
CA ARG A 209 20.65 -6.81 7.82
C ARG A 209 20.28 -6.36 6.40
N ASN A 210 19.28 -6.99 5.80
CA ASN A 210 18.75 -6.57 4.50
C ASN A 210 18.14 -5.16 4.56
N ALA A 211 17.39 -4.83 5.62
CA ALA A 211 16.85 -3.49 5.80
C ALA A 211 17.95 -2.43 5.89
N LYS A 212 19.07 -2.72 6.60
CA LYS A 212 20.24 -1.83 6.65
C LYS A 212 20.91 -1.67 5.29
N LEU A 213 21.03 -2.76 4.54
CA LEU A 213 21.60 -2.75 3.19
C LEU A 213 20.75 -1.88 2.25
N ASN A 214 19.44 -2.08 2.24
CA ASN A 214 18.53 -1.30 1.40
C ASN A 214 18.51 0.19 1.78
N ALA A 215 18.52 0.52 3.07
CA ALA A 215 18.61 1.91 3.53
C ALA A 215 19.90 2.59 3.04
N PHE A 216 21.03 1.87 3.14
CA PHE A 216 22.31 2.37 2.64
C PHE A 216 22.29 2.58 1.11
N LEU A 217 21.77 1.60 0.35
CA LEU A 217 21.66 1.71 -1.11
C LEU A 217 20.76 2.88 -1.50
N GLN A 218 19.60 3.02 -0.87
CA GLN A 218 18.69 4.13 -1.14
C GLN A 218 19.36 5.49 -0.89
N GLU A 219 20.05 5.65 0.26
CA GLU A 219 20.76 6.89 0.61
C GLU A 219 21.85 7.22 -0.40
N TYR A 220 22.73 6.26 -0.70
CA TYR A 220 23.91 6.51 -1.54
C TYR A 220 23.60 6.56 -3.04
N ILE A 221 22.57 5.86 -3.53
CA ILE A 221 22.12 5.97 -4.92
C ILE A 221 21.39 7.30 -5.12
N SER A 222 20.50 7.69 -4.20
CA SER A 222 19.83 9.00 -4.27
C SER A 222 20.82 10.16 -4.12
N GLY A 223 21.87 9.99 -3.33
CA GLY A 223 22.96 10.96 -3.15
C GLY A 223 24.15 10.78 -4.07
N ALA A 224 24.03 10.01 -5.18
CA ALA A 224 25.18 9.66 -6.04
C ALA A 224 25.93 10.89 -6.57
N GLN A 225 25.22 11.93 -6.97
CA GLN A 225 25.83 13.20 -7.42
C GLN A 225 26.71 13.81 -6.33
N THR A 226 26.25 13.82 -5.09
CA THR A 226 27.04 14.34 -3.94
C THR A 226 28.27 13.48 -3.69
N VAL A 227 28.12 12.13 -3.74
CA VAL A 227 29.24 11.21 -3.56
C VAL A 227 30.33 11.46 -4.61
N GLN A 228 29.96 11.62 -5.88
CA GLN A 228 30.89 11.90 -6.98
C GLN A 228 31.50 13.29 -6.86
N LEU A 229 30.71 14.33 -6.55
CA LEU A 229 31.19 15.70 -6.40
C LEU A 229 32.32 15.81 -5.34
N PHE A 230 32.22 15.02 -4.27
CA PHE A 230 33.20 15.02 -3.17
C PHE A 230 34.23 13.88 -3.28
N ASN A 231 34.31 13.16 -4.42
CA ASN A 231 35.20 12.01 -4.64
C ASN A 231 35.17 10.98 -3.48
N ALA A 232 33.96 10.70 -2.98
CA ALA A 232 33.76 9.85 -1.80
C ALA A 232 33.46 8.38 -2.15
N GLU A 233 33.62 7.94 -3.41
CA GLU A 233 33.25 6.62 -3.91
C GLU A 233 33.99 5.50 -3.18
N ALA A 234 35.30 5.66 -2.97
CA ALA A 234 36.11 4.66 -2.27
C ALA A 234 35.64 4.45 -0.82
N LYS A 235 35.26 5.55 -0.13
CA LYS A 235 34.72 5.50 1.24
C LYS A 235 33.32 4.85 1.25
N ALA A 236 32.46 5.22 0.30
CA ALA A 236 31.13 4.62 0.13
C ALA A 236 31.25 3.11 -0.12
N GLN A 237 32.14 2.69 -1.02
CA GLN A 237 32.38 1.29 -1.35
C GLN A 237 32.92 0.49 -0.15
N SER A 238 33.82 1.05 0.63
CA SER A 238 34.35 0.37 1.83
C SER A 238 33.24 0.15 2.86
N ARG A 239 32.38 1.16 3.09
CA ARG A 239 31.24 1.05 4.01
C ARG A 239 30.18 0.05 3.51
N PHE A 240 29.90 0.05 2.20
CA PHE A 240 29.03 -0.93 1.58
C PHE A 240 29.54 -2.36 1.79
N ARG A 241 30.83 -2.60 1.59
CA ARG A 241 31.43 -3.94 1.79
C ARG A 241 31.19 -4.48 3.21
N VAL A 242 31.30 -3.64 4.23
CA VAL A 242 31.05 -4.05 5.63
C VAL A 242 29.59 -4.44 5.82
N ILE A 243 28.65 -3.61 5.34
CA ILE A 243 27.20 -3.88 5.48
C ILE A 243 26.81 -5.13 4.70
N ASN A 244 27.35 -5.29 3.48
CA ASN A 244 27.08 -6.46 2.63
C ASN A 244 27.68 -7.75 3.21
N ASP A 245 28.87 -7.68 3.85
CA ASP A 245 29.46 -8.82 4.54
C ASP A 245 28.63 -9.25 5.77
N ASP A 246 28.08 -8.29 6.52
CA ASP A 246 27.16 -8.58 7.63
C ASP A 246 25.88 -9.29 7.14
N TYR A 247 25.34 -8.85 6.00
CA TYR A 247 24.19 -9.49 5.35
C TYR A 247 24.55 -10.91 4.88
N ARG A 248 25.70 -11.06 4.23
CA ARG A 248 26.22 -12.37 3.81
C ARG A 248 26.37 -13.34 4.97
N LYS A 249 26.97 -12.91 6.09
CA LYS A 249 27.14 -13.74 7.30
C LYS A 249 25.81 -14.21 7.88
N ALA A 250 24.79 -13.31 7.92
CA ALA A 250 23.46 -13.67 8.39
C ALA A 250 22.80 -14.72 7.48
N ASN A 251 22.97 -14.60 6.15
CA ASN A 251 22.47 -15.61 5.21
C ASN A 251 23.17 -16.95 5.40
N ILE A 252 24.51 -16.98 5.54
CA ILE A 252 25.27 -18.21 5.77
C ILE A 252 24.81 -18.89 7.06
N GLU A 253 24.58 -18.15 8.15
CA GLU A 253 24.05 -18.70 9.40
C GLU A 253 22.68 -19.36 9.18
N THR A 254 21.82 -18.75 8.40
CA THR A 254 20.50 -19.30 8.06
C THR A 254 20.63 -20.57 7.20
N ILE A 255 21.49 -20.53 6.16
CA ILE A 255 21.75 -21.68 5.29
C ILE A 255 22.30 -22.87 6.09
N TYR A 256 23.11 -22.62 7.13
CA TYR A 256 23.63 -23.68 8.00
C TYR A 256 22.52 -24.48 8.68
N TYR A 257 21.45 -23.82 9.16
CA TYR A 257 20.30 -24.52 9.72
C TYR A 257 19.57 -25.38 8.69
N TYR A 258 19.44 -24.90 7.46
CA TYR A 258 18.88 -25.68 6.35
C TYR A 258 19.77 -26.89 5.98
N ALA A 259 21.09 -26.68 5.93
CA ALA A 259 22.05 -27.72 5.61
C ALA A 259 22.08 -28.87 6.62
N ILE A 260 21.67 -28.61 7.88
CA ILE A 260 21.47 -29.65 8.88
C ILE A 260 20.09 -30.28 8.77
N PHE A 261 19.06 -29.47 8.60
CA PHE A 261 17.67 -29.92 8.68
C PHE A 261 17.28 -30.90 7.57
N TYR A 262 17.56 -30.57 6.30
CA TYR A 262 17.14 -31.43 5.20
C TYR A 262 17.81 -32.80 5.25
N PRO A 263 19.14 -32.95 5.39
CA PRO A 263 19.75 -34.27 5.53
C PRO A 263 19.30 -35.01 6.79
N LEU A 264 19.00 -34.31 7.88
CA LEU A 264 18.49 -34.95 9.11
C LEU A 264 17.09 -35.56 8.86
N VAL A 265 16.20 -34.83 8.16
CA VAL A 265 14.87 -35.35 7.78
C VAL A 265 14.99 -36.57 6.87
N ASP A 266 15.86 -36.48 5.88
CA ASP A 266 16.10 -37.60 4.96
C ASP A 266 16.69 -38.83 5.70
N PHE A 267 17.60 -38.60 6.66
CA PHE A 267 18.15 -39.65 7.52
C PHE A 267 17.07 -40.30 8.40
N ILE A 268 16.20 -39.48 9.04
CA ILE A 268 15.05 -40.00 9.82
C ILE A 268 14.14 -40.84 8.92
N GLY A 269 13.90 -40.40 7.67
CA GLY A 269 13.14 -41.14 6.68
C GLY A 269 13.79 -42.50 6.33
N ALA A 270 15.09 -42.52 6.07
CA ALA A 270 15.84 -43.74 5.79
C ALA A 270 15.82 -44.72 6.97
N VAL A 271 15.98 -44.20 8.20
CA VAL A 271 15.83 -45.01 9.42
C VAL A 271 14.42 -45.60 9.52
N GLY A 272 13.38 -44.79 9.22
CA GLY A 272 11.99 -45.26 9.20
C GLY A 272 11.78 -46.40 8.25
N ILE A 273 12.29 -46.28 7.00
CA ILE A 273 12.22 -47.36 6.00
C ILE A 273 12.99 -48.59 6.49
N ALA A 274 14.19 -48.44 7.04
CA ALA A 274 14.99 -49.55 7.56
C ALA A 274 14.27 -50.29 8.70
N VAL A 275 13.61 -49.57 9.61
CA VAL A 275 12.82 -50.13 10.71
C VAL A 275 11.60 -50.91 10.18
N VAL A 276 10.90 -50.36 9.16
CA VAL A 276 9.78 -51.07 8.50
C VAL A 276 10.26 -52.35 7.82
N ILE A 277 11.37 -52.30 7.08
CA ILE A 277 11.96 -53.50 6.43
C ILE A 277 12.36 -54.53 7.49
N PHE A 278 13.01 -54.11 8.56
CA PHE A 278 13.42 -55.00 9.65
C PHE A 278 12.21 -55.65 10.32
N ALA A 279 11.18 -54.85 10.68
CA ALA A 279 9.98 -55.39 11.32
C ALA A 279 9.23 -56.37 10.42
N PHE A 280 9.09 -56.03 9.12
CA PHE A 280 8.52 -56.91 8.13
C PHE A 280 9.30 -58.23 8.00
N GLY A 281 10.63 -58.16 7.87
CA GLY A 281 11.50 -59.34 7.77
C GLY A 281 11.46 -60.21 9.02
N PHE A 282 11.48 -59.57 10.22
CA PHE A 282 11.41 -60.28 11.49
C PHE A 282 10.06 -61.00 11.66
N GLU A 283 8.94 -60.37 11.35
CA GLU A 283 7.61 -60.98 11.46
C GLU A 283 7.41 -62.11 10.46
N THR A 284 7.92 -61.95 9.23
CA THR A 284 7.86 -62.98 8.19
C THR A 284 8.71 -64.20 8.52
N LEU A 285 9.97 -63.98 9.00
CA LEU A 285 10.91 -65.06 9.29
C LEU A 285 10.63 -65.80 10.60
N SER A 286 10.08 -65.07 11.61
CA SER A 286 9.78 -65.67 12.92
C SER A 286 8.49 -66.50 12.97
N GLY A 287 7.69 -66.50 11.90
CA GLY A 287 6.41 -67.21 11.85
C GLY A 287 5.35 -66.66 12.82
N LEU A 288 5.59 -65.44 13.39
CA LEU A 288 4.69 -64.75 14.31
C LEU A 288 3.51 -64.07 13.60
N SER A 289 3.39 -64.26 12.28
CA SER A 289 2.24 -63.85 11.48
C SER A 289 1.01 -64.53 12.04
N ALA A 290 0.10 -63.78 12.67
CA ALA A 290 -1.17 -64.33 13.15
C ALA A 290 -1.87 -65.08 12.02
N ALA A 291 -2.37 -66.27 12.30
CA ALA A 291 -3.03 -67.11 11.33
C ALA A 291 -4.11 -66.33 10.55
N GLY A 292 -3.82 -65.99 9.29
CA GLY A 292 -4.78 -65.36 8.38
C GLY A 292 -4.32 -64.18 7.55
N ALA A 293 -3.23 -63.48 7.85
CA ALA A 293 -2.73 -62.38 7.03
C ALA A 293 -1.23 -62.58 6.75
N ALA A 294 -0.90 -63.22 5.62
CA ALA A 294 0.46 -63.28 5.15
C ALA A 294 0.94 -61.88 4.78
N LEU A 295 2.03 -61.41 5.41
CA LEU A 295 2.69 -60.17 5.01
C LEU A 295 3.28 -60.37 3.61
N THR A 296 2.76 -59.63 2.65
CA THR A 296 3.15 -59.72 1.24
C THR A 296 4.20 -58.68 0.88
N VAL A 297 4.98 -58.93 -0.18
CA VAL A 297 5.96 -57.97 -0.70
C VAL A 297 5.28 -56.65 -1.10
N GLY A 298 4.04 -56.69 -1.58
CA GLY A 298 3.25 -55.52 -1.91
C GLY A 298 2.88 -54.66 -0.68
N ILE A 299 2.62 -55.29 0.49
CA ILE A 299 2.44 -54.57 1.75
C ILE A 299 3.73 -53.82 2.09
N LEU A 300 4.89 -54.45 2.03
CA LEU A 300 6.17 -53.79 2.29
C LEU A 300 6.38 -52.58 1.36
N ALA A 301 6.19 -52.79 0.04
CA ALA A 301 6.34 -51.73 -0.95
C ALA A 301 5.41 -50.53 -0.68
N SER A 302 4.15 -50.80 -0.30
CA SER A 302 3.19 -49.73 0.03
C SER A 302 3.53 -49.01 1.32
N PHE A 303 4.00 -49.71 2.37
CA PHE A 303 4.42 -49.07 3.63
C PHE A 303 5.62 -48.17 3.46
N ILE A 304 6.59 -48.52 2.61
CA ILE A 304 7.72 -47.66 2.25
C ILE A 304 7.19 -46.38 1.59
N GLN A 305 6.26 -46.48 0.64
CA GLN A 305 5.68 -45.33 -0.04
C GLN A 305 4.85 -44.47 0.90
N TYR A 306 4.02 -45.04 1.78
CA TYR A 306 3.25 -44.32 2.78
C TYR A 306 4.16 -43.58 3.77
N SER A 307 5.23 -44.20 4.22
CA SER A 307 6.22 -43.55 5.11
C SER A 307 6.82 -42.32 4.46
N LEU A 308 7.18 -42.38 3.16
CA LEU A 308 7.70 -41.22 2.41
C LEU A 308 6.64 -40.15 2.20
N GLN A 309 5.40 -40.53 1.86
CA GLN A 309 4.31 -39.60 1.65
C GLN A 309 3.89 -38.87 2.94
N LEU A 310 4.01 -39.50 4.10
CA LEU A 310 3.64 -38.90 5.40
C LEU A 310 4.56 -37.75 5.80
N PHE A 311 5.83 -37.75 5.33
CA PHE A 311 6.78 -36.69 5.72
C PHE A 311 6.52 -35.35 5.02
N GLN A 312 5.96 -35.34 3.80
CA GLN A 312 5.74 -34.14 3.03
C GLN A 312 4.77 -33.17 3.72
N PRO A 313 3.55 -33.56 4.12
CA PRO A 313 2.60 -32.67 4.80
C PRO A 313 3.15 -32.09 6.12
N ILE A 314 3.93 -32.91 6.87
CA ILE A 314 4.51 -32.46 8.15
C ILE A 314 5.56 -31.37 7.93
N ARG A 315 6.34 -31.48 6.85
CA ARG A 315 7.33 -30.48 6.45
C ARG A 315 6.66 -29.18 6.02
N ASP A 316 5.64 -29.27 5.17
CA ASP A 316 4.93 -28.14 4.58
C ASP A 316 4.11 -27.36 5.62
N LEU A 317 3.65 -28.02 6.70
CA LEU A 317 2.86 -27.38 7.77
C LEU A 317 3.58 -26.18 8.43
N SER A 318 4.91 -26.23 8.50
CA SER A 318 5.70 -25.11 9.07
C SER A 318 5.66 -23.86 8.20
N ASP A 319 5.72 -24.02 6.87
CA ASP A 319 5.70 -22.90 5.93
C ASP A 319 4.29 -22.31 5.86
N LYS A 320 3.26 -23.14 5.87
CA LYS A 320 1.85 -22.72 5.90
C LYS A 320 1.50 -21.94 7.18
N PHE A 321 2.14 -22.27 8.31
CA PHE A 321 1.98 -21.49 9.53
C PHE A 321 2.50 -20.05 9.39
N ASN A 322 3.62 -19.86 8.67
CA ASN A 322 4.16 -18.53 8.39
C ASN A 322 3.22 -17.72 7.50
N VAL A 323 2.63 -18.34 6.47
CA VAL A 323 1.61 -17.73 5.60
C VAL A 323 0.40 -17.28 6.43
N LEU A 324 -0.11 -18.14 7.30
CA LEU A 324 -1.22 -17.82 8.20
C LEU A 324 -0.89 -16.62 9.11
N GLN A 325 0.31 -16.60 9.70
CA GLN A 325 0.74 -15.51 10.57
C GLN A 325 0.88 -14.19 9.80
N ALA A 326 1.48 -14.21 8.60
CA ALA A 326 1.61 -13.03 7.75
C ALA A 326 0.23 -12.47 7.36
N ALA A 327 -0.70 -13.34 7.00
CA ALA A 327 -2.06 -12.97 6.63
C ALA A 327 -2.87 -12.39 7.81
N ILE A 328 -2.68 -12.89 9.04
CA ILE A 328 -3.33 -12.34 10.24
C ILE A 328 -2.85 -10.90 10.48
N VAL A 329 -1.54 -10.66 10.39
CA VAL A 329 -0.95 -9.33 10.56
C VAL A 329 -1.44 -8.37 9.47
N ALA A 330 -1.43 -8.82 8.21
CA ALA A 330 -1.95 -8.05 7.07
C ALA A 330 -3.44 -7.72 7.23
N SER A 331 -4.26 -8.70 7.64
CA SER A 331 -5.69 -8.51 7.91
C SER A 331 -5.94 -7.43 8.96
N HIS A 332 -5.16 -7.44 10.02
CA HIS A 332 -5.31 -6.46 11.10
C HIS A 332 -5.04 -5.04 10.60
N ARG A 333 -3.97 -4.84 9.83
CA ARG A 333 -3.65 -3.55 9.21
C ARG A 333 -4.73 -3.07 8.25
N ILE A 334 -5.27 -3.98 7.44
CA ILE A 334 -6.35 -3.70 6.49
C ILE A 334 -7.62 -3.28 7.24
N PHE A 335 -8.02 -4.03 8.28
CA PHE A 335 -9.23 -3.73 9.02
C PHE A 335 -9.13 -2.46 9.87
N ILE A 336 -7.96 -2.12 10.41
CA ILE A 336 -7.73 -0.81 11.05
C ILE A 336 -8.04 0.32 10.06
N LEU A 337 -7.62 0.18 8.80
CA LEU A 337 -7.90 1.19 7.78
C LEU A 337 -9.39 1.25 7.41
N LEU A 338 -10.03 0.09 7.22
CA LEU A 338 -11.45 0.01 6.88
C LEU A 338 -12.36 0.53 7.99
N ASP A 339 -11.99 0.27 9.25
CA ASP A 339 -12.77 0.66 10.43
C ASP A 339 -12.50 2.09 10.90
N ARG A 340 -11.48 2.74 10.36
CA ARG A 340 -11.18 4.14 10.70
C ARG A 340 -12.38 5.02 10.34
N GLU A 341 -12.84 5.80 11.30
CA GLU A 341 -13.88 6.79 11.06
C GLU A 341 -13.38 7.88 10.13
N VAL A 342 -14.24 8.36 9.26
CA VAL A 342 -14.00 9.54 8.43
C VAL A 342 -14.48 10.73 9.25
N LEU A 343 -13.54 11.59 9.68
CA LEU A 343 -13.87 12.69 10.59
C LEU A 343 -14.60 13.84 9.90
N ILE A 344 -14.38 14.02 8.59
CA ILE A 344 -14.97 15.10 7.80
C ILE A 344 -15.98 14.51 6.83
N GLU A 345 -17.24 14.53 7.23
CA GLU A 345 -18.35 14.03 6.41
C GLU A 345 -19.36 15.14 6.10
N THR A 346 -20.13 14.94 5.04
CA THR A 346 -21.31 15.74 4.76
C THR A 346 -22.35 15.48 5.85
N PRO A 347 -22.91 16.54 6.48
CA PRO A 347 -23.92 16.37 7.53
C PRO A 347 -25.19 15.71 6.99
N ALA A 348 -25.98 15.11 7.89
CA ALA A 348 -27.21 14.39 7.50
C ALA A 348 -28.26 15.28 6.78
N LYS A 349 -28.23 16.60 7.06
CA LYS A 349 -29.08 17.61 6.41
C LYS A 349 -28.19 18.76 5.90
N PRO A 350 -27.49 18.57 4.80
CA PRO A 350 -26.55 19.57 4.31
C PRO A 350 -27.27 20.76 3.72
N VAL A 351 -26.70 21.94 3.92
CA VAL A 351 -27.07 23.14 3.20
C VAL A 351 -26.52 23.00 1.77
N ARG A 352 -27.37 23.28 0.78
CA ARG A 352 -27.05 23.37 -0.64
C ARG A 352 -27.50 24.72 -1.15
N LYS A 353 -26.55 25.60 -1.48
CA LYS A 353 -26.83 26.86 -2.13
C LYS A 353 -26.43 26.77 -3.61
N GLY A 354 -27.37 26.88 -4.52
CA GLY A 354 -27.13 26.77 -5.96
C GLY A 354 -26.26 27.90 -6.54
N LYS A 355 -26.24 29.08 -5.93
CA LYS A 355 -25.40 30.21 -6.32
C LYS A 355 -24.92 30.92 -5.06
N ILE A 356 -23.60 31.05 -4.92
CA ILE A 356 -22.98 31.76 -3.81
C ILE A 356 -22.48 33.13 -4.26
N GLU A 357 -22.41 34.06 -3.31
CA GLU A 357 -21.82 35.37 -3.51
C GLU A 357 -20.30 35.31 -3.32
N GLY A 358 -19.83 34.48 -2.38
CA GLY A 358 -18.43 34.24 -2.09
C GLY A 358 -17.90 35.07 -0.93
N ARG A 359 -18.76 35.45 0.03
CA ARG A 359 -18.36 36.10 1.27
C ARG A 359 -17.77 35.08 2.23
N ILE A 360 -16.56 35.35 2.74
CA ILE A 360 -15.83 34.47 3.67
C ILE A 360 -15.71 35.16 5.01
N GLU A 361 -16.00 34.46 6.11
CA GLU A 361 -15.85 35.02 7.47
C GLU A 361 -15.16 33.97 8.38
N PHE A 362 -14.13 34.43 9.09
CA PHE A 362 -13.49 33.67 10.18
C PHE A 362 -13.89 34.36 11.48
N GLU A 363 -14.46 33.61 12.42
CA GLU A 363 -14.92 34.16 13.70
C GLU A 363 -14.27 33.41 14.87
N ASN A 364 -13.37 34.08 15.60
CA ASN A 364 -12.66 33.61 16.78
C ASN A 364 -12.05 32.19 16.57
N VAL A 365 -11.40 31.99 15.43
CA VAL A 365 -10.90 30.67 15.01
C VAL A 365 -9.63 30.30 15.76
N TRP A 366 -9.68 29.13 16.42
CA TRP A 366 -8.53 28.46 17.02
C TRP A 366 -8.34 27.10 16.35
N PHE A 367 -7.10 26.80 15.98
CA PHE A 367 -6.77 25.55 15.33
C PHE A 367 -5.39 25.04 15.71
N ALA A 368 -5.29 23.70 15.95
CA ALA A 368 -4.06 22.96 16.14
C ALA A 368 -4.10 21.63 15.35
N TYR A 369 -3.00 21.25 14.69
CA TYR A 369 -2.89 19.95 14.04
C TYR A 369 -2.73 18.79 15.04
N LYS A 370 -2.20 19.09 16.24
CA LYS A 370 -1.98 18.10 17.30
C LYS A 370 -2.26 18.72 18.66
N GLY A 371 -3.17 18.10 19.41
CA GLY A 371 -3.47 18.49 20.78
C GLY A 371 -3.77 19.98 20.94
N GLU A 372 -3.01 20.67 21.78
CA GLU A 372 -3.12 22.11 22.07
C GLU A 372 -1.94 22.94 21.51
N ASP A 373 -1.20 22.40 20.55
CA ASP A 373 -0.16 23.15 19.84
C ASP A 373 -0.81 24.08 18.81
N TRP A 374 -1.29 25.22 19.31
CA TRP A 374 -2.11 26.15 18.56
C TRP A 374 -1.34 26.82 17.43
N VAL A 375 -1.75 26.52 16.19
CA VAL A 375 -1.24 27.14 14.96
C VAL A 375 -2.00 28.43 14.64
N LEU A 376 -3.31 28.46 14.89
CA LEU A 376 -4.12 29.69 14.82
C LEU A 376 -4.72 29.96 16.19
N LYS A 377 -4.75 31.27 16.57
CA LYS A 377 -5.19 31.76 17.86
C LYS A 377 -6.08 32.99 17.68
N ASP A 378 -7.36 32.83 17.94
CA ASP A 378 -8.36 33.90 17.92
C ASP A 378 -8.36 34.72 16.61
N VAL A 379 -8.29 34.00 15.47
CA VAL A 379 -8.26 34.66 14.16
C VAL A 379 -9.67 35.03 13.73
N SER A 380 -9.90 36.34 13.48
CA SER A 380 -11.18 36.86 13.02
C SER A 380 -10.97 37.88 11.90
N PHE A 381 -11.58 37.63 10.73
CA PHE A 381 -11.60 38.55 9.59
C PHE A 381 -12.74 38.20 8.65
N ALA A 382 -13.10 39.12 7.77
CA ALA A 382 -14.06 38.89 6.69
C ALA A 382 -13.47 39.31 5.35
N VAL A 383 -13.89 38.62 4.30
CA VAL A 383 -13.58 38.90 2.89
C VAL A 383 -14.90 39.12 2.17
N GLU A 384 -15.07 40.27 1.54
CA GLU A 384 -16.29 40.61 0.82
C GLU A 384 -16.32 39.92 -0.58
N PRO A 385 -17.51 39.69 -1.17
CA PRO A 385 -17.63 39.13 -2.51
C PRO A 385 -16.81 39.90 -3.55
N GLY A 386 -15.98 39.20 -4.32
CA GLY A 386 -15.11 39.80 -5.34
C GLY A 386 -13.86 40.51 -4.79
N GLU A 387 -13.64 40.52 -3.49
CA GLU A 387 -12.46 41.11 -2.87
C GLU A 387 -11.25 40.19 -2.95
N SER A 388 -10.08 40.76 -3.19
CA SER A 388 -8.79 40.05 -3.19
C SER A 388 -8.02 40.37 -1.91
N ILE A 389 -7.65 39.32 -1.14
CA ILE A 389 -6.90 39.45 0.10
C ILE A 389 -5.57 38.71 0.02
N ALA A 390 -4.48 39.40 0.41
CA ALA A 390 -3.18 38.76 0.56
C ALA A 390 -2.94 38.33 2.01
N LEU A 391 -2.58 37.07 2.24
CA LEU A 391 -2.10 36.53 3.51
C LEU A 391 -0.58 36.63 3.55
N VAL A 392 -0.03 37.44 4.46
CA VAL A 392 1.40 37.74 4.59
C VAL A 392 1.89 37.34 5.98
N GLY A 393 3.11 36.85 6.09
CA GLY A 393 3.74 36.47 7.36
C GLY A 393 4.87 35.47 7.16
N HIS A 394 5.68 35.25 8.19
CA HIS A 394 6.78 34.27 8.15
C HIS A 394 6.27 32.85 7.91
N THR A 395 7.19 31.97 7.46
CA THR A 395 6.90 30.54 7.39
C THR A 395 6.45 30.02 8.76
N GLY A 396 5.37 29.23 8.79
CA GLY A 396 4.77 28.76 10.04
C GLY A 396 3.83 29.75 10.74
N SER A 397 3.51 30.92 10.15
CA SER A 397 2.56 31.86 10.74
C SER A 397 1.08 31.45 10.63
N GLY A 398 0.74 30.37 9.91
CA GLY A 398 -0.62 29.86 9.77
C GLY A 398 -1.32 30.15 8.44
N LYS A 399 -0.64 30.74 7.44
CA LYS A 399 -1.25 31.09 6.13
C LYS A 399 -1.90 29.90 5.43
N THR A 400 -1.16 28.84 5.19
CA THR A 400 -1.65 27.59 4.56
C THR A 400 -2.71 26.89 5.43
N THR A 401 -2.67 27.10 6.74
CA THR A 401 -3.70 26.57 7.65
C THR A 401 -5.04 27.26 7.43
N ILE A 402 -5.08 28.56 7.20
CA ILE A 402 -6.31 29.31 6.88
C ILE A 402 -6.94 28.74 5.59
N THR A 403 -6.15 28.52 4.54
CA THR A 403 -6.65 27.98 3.28
C THR A 403 -7.18 26.55 3.43
N ASN A 404 -6.49 25.73 4.22
CA ASN A 404 -6.92 24.35 4.50
C ASN A 404 -8.23 24.30 5.30
N LEU A 405 -8.42 25.20 6.25
CA LEU A 405 -9.66 25.31 7.02
C LEU A 405 -10.82 25.78 6.14
N LEU A 406 -10.59 26.76 5.27
CA LEU A 406 -11.61 27.29 4.37
C LEU A 406 -12.15 26.22 3.41
N MET A 407 -11.27 25.33 2.89
CA MET A 407 -11.65 24.20 2.04
C MET A 407 -12.21 23.00 2.84
N ARG A 408 -12.30 23.16 4.15
CA ARG A 408 -12.70 22.10 5.08
C ARG A 408 -11.90 20.82 4.87
N PHE A 409 -10.57 20.93 4.79
CA PHE A 409 -9.66 19.78 4.91
C PHE A 409 -9.45 19.40 6.37
N TYR A 410 -9.71 20.33 7.27
CA TYR A 410 -9.72 20.21 8.72
C TYR A 410 -10.91 21.01 9.29
N ASP A 411 -11.47 20.55 10.39
CA ASP A 411 -12.48 21.31 11.15
C ASP A 411 -11.82 22.09 12.29
N VAL A 412 -12.31 23.29 12.56
CA VAL A 412 -11.81 24.17 13.64
C VAL A 412 -12.17 23.60 15.01
N GLN A 413 -11.27 23.74 16.00
CA GLN A 413 -11.53 23.33 17.38
C GLN A 413 -12.38 24.36 18.15
N LYS A 414 -12.17 25.67 17.88
CA LYS A 414 -12.99 26.74 18.47
C LYS A 414 -13.28 27.78 17.39
N GLY A 415 -14.39 28.48 17.53
CA GLY A 415 -14.86 29.43 16.54
C GLY A 415 -15.57 28.78 15.36
N ARG A 416 -15.70 29.51 14.28
CA ARG A 416 -16.36 29.05 13.06
C ARG A 416 -15.80 29.73 11.81
N VAL A 417 -15.92 29.05 10.68
CA VAL A 417 -15.65 29.59 9.35
C VAL A 417 -16.97 29.59 8.59
N LEU A 418 -17.35 30.74 8.08
CA LEU A 418 -18.61 30.89 7.36
C LEU A 418 -18.35 31.18 5.88
N LEU A 419 -19.20 30.61 5.02
CA LEU A 419 -19.30 30.95 3.61
C LEU A 419 -20.72 31.46 3.36
N ASP A 420 -20.85 32.69 2.92
CA ASP A 420 -22.13 33.43 2.78
C ASP A 420 -23.02 33.34 4.04
N GLY A 421 -22.42 33.50 5.22
CA GLY A 421 -23.09 33.47 6.51
C GLY A 421 -23.48 32.06 7.01
N VAL A 422 -23.11 30.99 6.29
CA VAL A 422 -23.39 29.59 6.69
C VAL A 422 -22.08 28.92 7.09
N ASP A 423 -22.07 28.24 8.24
CA ASP A 423 -20.90 27.50 8.72
C ASP A 423 -20.53 26.41 7.69
N ILE A 424 -19.25 26.33 7.31
CA ILE A 424 -18.76 25.36 6.32
C ILE A 424 -19.00 23.90 6.75
N ARG A 425 -19.19 23.66 8.05
CA ARG A 425 -19.50 22.31 8.60
C ARG A 425 -20.93 21.87 8.26
N GLU A 426 -21.83 22.80 7.93
CA GLU A 426 -23.22 22.53 7.56
C GLU A 426 -23.43 22.30 6.06
N TRP A 427 -22.41 22.60 5.25
CA TRP A 427 -22.48 22.43 3.80
C TRP A 427 -22.36 20.96 3.36
N ASP A 428 -22.97 20.66 2.20
CA ASP A 428 -22.54 19.48 1.42
C ASP A 428 -21.08 19.68 0.98
N LEU A 429 -20.20 18.69 1.24
CA LEU A 429 -18.77 18.84 0.95
C LEU A 429 -18.46 19.03 -0.54
N ARG A 430 -19.27 18.40 -1.42
CA ARG A 430 -19.08 18.56 -2.87
C ARG A 430 -19.48 19.94 -3.32
N ASP A 431 -20.64 20.41 -2.84
CA ASP A 431 -21.14 21.75 -3.17
C ASP A 431 -20.19 22.82 -2.59
N LEU A 432 -19.70 22.65 -1.37
CA LEU A 432 -18.71 23.53 -0.78
C LEU A 432 -17.45 23.63 -1.67
N ARG A 433 -16.83 22.49 -1.96
CA ARG A 433 -15.56 22.45 -2.68
C ARG A 433 -15.67 22.80 -4.16
N SER A 434 -16.85 22.64 -4.79
CA SER A 434 -17.07 23.06 -6.17
C SER A 434 -17.01 24.56 -6.37
N ASN A 435 -17.14 25.35 -5.30
CA ASN A 435 -17.02 26.80 -5.33
C ASN A 435 -15.58 27.31 -5.26
N PHE A 436 -14.62 26.42 -4.99
CA PHE A 436 -13.21 26.78 -4.87
C PHE A 436 -12.39 26.26 -6.03
N ALA A 437 -11.42 27.05 -6.49
CA ALA A 437 -10.25 26.53 -7.18
C ALA A 437 -8.98 26.88 -6.41
N VAL A 438 -8.02 25.98 -6.47
CA VAL A 438 -6.75 26.12 -5.77
C VAL A 438 -5.61 25.98 -6.76
N VAL A 439 -4.71 26.95 -6.75
CA VAL A 439 -3.43 26.87 -7.44
C VAL A 439 -2.35 26.73 -6.37
N LEU A 440 -1.79 25.52 -6.26
CA LEU A 440 -0.78 25.20 -5.25
C LEU A 440 0.62 25.61 -5.73
N GLN A 441 1.52 25.87 -4.79
CA GLN A 441 2.94 26.11 -5.03
C GLN A 441 3.57 24.97 -5.84
N ASP A 442 3.39 23.73 -5.38
CA ASP A 442 3.83 22.53 -6.08
C ASP A 442 2.68 21.96 -6.91
N VAL A 443 2.69 22.26 -8.20
CA VAL A 443 1.63 21.81 -9.11
C VAL A 443 1.72 20.32 -9.34
N PHE A 444 0.64 19.61 -9.03
CA PHE A 444 0.51 18.19 -9.32
C PHE A 444 -0.22 17.99 -10.65
N LEU A 445 0.44 17.28 -11.59
CA LEU A 445 -0.16 16.84 -12.84
C LEU A 445 -0.24 15.31 -12.86
N PHE A 446 -1.39 14.81 -13.27
CA PHE A 446 -1.63 13.38 -13.46
C PHE A 446 -1.08 12.91 -14.80
N SER A 447 -0.72 11.64 -14.88
CA SER A 447 -0.42 11.00 -16.17
C SER A 447 -1.66 10.99 -17.05
N GLY A 448 -1.51 11.33 -18.34
CA GLY A 448 -2.59 11.46 -19.31
C GLY A 448 -2.43 12.71 -20.16
N SER A 449 -3.46 13.14 -20.91
CA SER A 449 -3.36 14.31 -21.78
C SER A 449 -3.34 15.63 -21.02
N ILE A 450 -2.80 16.69 -21.65
CA ILE A 450 -2.87 18.06 -21.10
C ILE A 450 -4.34 18.48 -20.93
N GLU A 451 -5.19 18.19 -21.92
CA GLU A 451 -6.64 18.45 -21.83
C GLU A 451 -7.24 17.80 -20.57
N ASN A 452 -6.91 16.51 -20.32
CA ASN A 452 -7.43 15.80 -19.16
C ASN A 452 -6.89 16.38 -17.84
N ASN A 453 -5.68 16.92 -17.83
CA ASN A 453 -5.12 17.62 -16.68
C ASN A 453 -5.82 18.97 -16.40
N ILE A 454 -6.29 19.67 -17.42
CA ILE A 454 -7.04 20.92 -17.24
C ILE A 454 -8.44 20.63 -16.70
N ARG A 455 -9.19 19.70 -17.31
CA ARG A 455 -10.56 19.36 -16.89
C ARG A 455 -10.65 18.36 -15.73
N LEU A 456 -9.54 17.74 -15.30
CA LEU A 456 -9.49 16.70 -14.26
C LEU A 456 -10.52 15.57 -14.44
N GLY A 457 -10.75 15.14 -15.68
CA GLY A 457 -11.74 14.10 -16.00
C GLY A 457 -13.20 14.52 -15.87
N ASN A 458 -13.50 15.81 -15.60
CA ASN A 458 -14.87 16.30 -15.59
C ASN A 458 -15.42 16.37 -17.01
N ALA A 459 -16.40 15.51 -17.32
CA ALA A 459 -17.01 15.43 -18.63
C ALA A 459 -17.89 16.65 -18.98
N GLU A 460 -18.33 17.44 -18.00
CA GLU A 460 -19.12 18.66 -18.20
C GLU A 460 -18.27 19.82 -18.76
N ILE A 461 -16.95 19.75 -18.55
CA ILE A 461 -16.00 20.73 -19.12
C ILE A 461 -15.62 20.25 -20.52
N GLY A 462 -16.29 20.82 -21.53
CA GLY A 462 -16.01 20.54 -22.93
C GLY A 462 -14.65 21.10 -23.39
N ARG A 463 -14.16 20.59 -24.53
CA ARG A 463 -12.89 21.02 -25.13
C ARG A 463 -12.80 22.52 -25.37
N GLU A 464 -13.88 23.13 -25.85
CA GLU A 464 -13.94 24.59 -26.06
C GLU A 464 -13.63 25.38 -24.78
N ARG A 465 -14.16 24.92 -23.64
CA ARG A 465 -13.89 25.54 -22.35
C ARG A 465 -12.44 25.36 -21.90
N VAL A 466 -11.84 24.19 -22.19
CA VAL A 466 -10.43 23.90 -21.93
C VAL A 466 -9.53 24.82 -22.77
N GLU A 467 -9.79 24.92 -24.08
CA GLU A 467 -9.02 25.77 -24.98
C GLU A 467 -9.18 27.25 -24.62
N TRP A 468 -10.40 27.71 -24.32
CA TRP A 468 -10.65 29.05 -23.84
C TRP A 468 -9.82 29.36 -22.56
N ALA A 469 -9.86 28.47 -21.56
CA ALA A 469 -9.12 28.66 -20.32
C ALA A 469 -7.61 28.72 -20.55
N ALA A 470 -7.10 27.87 -21.44
CA ALA A 470 -5.67 27.86 -21.78
C ALA A 470 -5.24 29.15 -22.52
N VAL A 471 -6.08 29.69 -23.42
CA VAL A 471 -5.83 30.96 -24.11
C VAL A 471 -5.80 32.13 -23.11
N GLU A 472 -6.76 32.19 -22.20
CA GLU A 472 -6.87 33.24 -21.19
C GLU A 472 -5.62 33.36 -20.29
N VAL A 473 -5.04 32.21 -19.92
CA VAL A 473 -3.79 32.18 -19.11
C VAL A 473 -2.52 32.06 -19.95
N ARG A 474 -2.62 32.22 -21.28
CA ARG A 474 -1.52 32.10 -22.23
C ARG A 474 -0.78 30.75 -22.21
N ALA A 475 -1.47 29.71 -21.83
CA ALA A 475 -0.94 28.34 -21.91
C ALA A 475 -1.06 27.75 -23.32
N ASP A 476 -2.01 28.21 -24.13
CA ASP A 476 -2.31 27.69 -25.47
C ASP A 476 -1.10 27.72 -26.40
N GLU A 477 -0.28 28.77 -26.32
CA GLU A 477 0.89 28.94 -27.17
C GLU A 477 1.90 27.80 -26.98
N PHE A 478 2.29 27.50 -25.75
CA PHE A 478 3.22 26.40 -25.52
C PHE A 478 2.57 25.03 -25.72
N ILE A 479 1.27 24.90 -25.40
CA ILE A 479 0.54 23.63 -25.61
C ILE A 479 0.54 23.25 -27.08
N ARG A 480 0.24 24.19 -27.99
CA ARG A 480 0.23 23.93 -29.43
C ARG A 480 1.62 23.63 -30.00
N ASN A 481 2.68 24.10 -29.34
CA ASN A 481 4.07 23.85 -29.74
C ASN A 481 4.60 22.48 -29.28
N ILE A 482 3.86 21.76 -28.43
CA ILE A 482 4.21 20.39 -28.03
C ILE A 482 3.60 19.41 -29.04
N ASP A 483 4.38 18.39 -29.41
CA ASP A 483 3.87 17.30 -30.27
C ASP A 483 2.62 16.66 -29.66
N GLY A 484 1.51 16.70 -30.39
CA GLY A 484 0.20 16.23 -29.92
C GLY A 484 -0.68 17.32 -29.28
N GLY A 485 -0.17 18.54 -29.03
CA GLY A 485 -0.95 19.66 -28.51
C GLY A 485 -1.69 19.33 -27.20
N TYR A 486 -2.98 19.56 -27.15
CA TYR A 486 -3.83 19.25 -25.98
C TYR A 486 -3.91 17.76 -25.66
N GLU A 487 -3.69 16.88 -26.64
CA GLU A 487 -3.65 15.43 -26.46
C GLU A 487 -2.25 14.91 -26.07
N ALA A 488 -1.25 15.80 -26.01
CA ALA A 488 0.09 15.43 -25.61
C ALA A 488 0.11 14.75 -24.23
N GLU A 489 0.82 13.63 -24.12
CA GLU A 489 0.89 12.82 -22.92
C GLU A 489 1.79 13.47 -21.86
N VAL A 490 1.21 13.80 -20.72
CA VAL A 490 1.90 14.25 -19.53
C VAL A 490 2.38 13.02 -18.75
N LYS A 491 3.70 12.93 -18.56
CA LYS A 491 4.30 11.87 -17.74
C LYS A 491 4.05 12.11 -16.24
N GLU A 492 4.38 11.13 -15.43
CA GLU A 492 4.23 11.19 -13.97
C GLU A 492 4.74 12.53 -13.40
N ARG A 493 3.89 13.21 -12.61
CA ARG A 493 4.15 14.52 -12.01
C ARG A 493 4.57 15.61 -13.01
N GLY A 494 4.16 15.47 -14.27
CA GLY A 494 4.51 16.45 -15.30
C GLY A 494 5.98 16.44 -15.70
N ALA A 495 6.65 15.29 -15.62
CA ALA A 495 8.04 15.16 -16.07
C ALA A 495 8.15 15.53 -17.56
N GLY A 496 9.10 16.42 -17.89
CA GLY A 496 9.28 16.98 -19.23
C GLY A 496 8.68 18.37 -19.45
N LEU A 497 7.81 18.85 -18.54
CA LEU A 497 7.31 20.23 -18.54
C LEU A 497 8.13 21.10 -17.57
N SER A 498 8.37 22.36 -17.97
CA SER A 498 8.99 23.34 -17.06
C SER A 498 8.07 23.68 -15.89
N VAL A 499 8.62 24.23 -14.81
CA VAL A 499 7.82 24.66 -13.64
C VAL A 499 6.75 25.66 -14.04
N GLY A 500 7.09 26.63 -14.89
CA GLY A 500 6.14 27.63 -15.38
C GLY A 500 5.04 27.03 -16.24
N GLN A 501 5.35 26.08 -17.14
CA GLN A 501 4.34 25.38 -17.93
C GLN A 501 3.36 24.61 -17.05
N LYS A 502 3.84 23.94 -15.99
CA LYS A 502 2.96 23.27 -15.01
C LYS A 502 2.04 24.25 -14.31
N GLN A 503 2.56 25.42 -13.93
CA GLN A 503 1.76 26.47 -13.31
C GLN A 503 0.69 27.02 -14.25
N LEU A 504 1.04 27.31 -15.53
CA LEU A 504 0.06 27.76 -16.51
C LEU A 504 -1.06 26.73 -16.74
N ILE A 505 -0.74 25.42 -16.77
CA ILE A 505 -1.76 24.35 -16.80
C ILE A 505 -2.65 24.40 -15.54
N SER A 506 -2.07 24.66 -14.36
CA SER A 506 -2.84 24.77 -13.11
C SER A 506 -3.76 26.00 -13.10
N PHE A 507 -3.33 27.13 -13.64
CA PHE A 507 -4.19 28.30 -13.83
C PHE A 507 -5.31 28.03 -14.86
N ALA A 508 -5.00 27.37 -15.99
CA ALA A 508 -6.01 26.95 -16.94
C ALA A 508 -7.05 26.02 -16.30
N ARG A 509 -6.60 25.08 -15.46
CA ARG A 509 -7.48 24.23 -14.65
C ARG A 509 -8.39 25.07 -13.77
N ALA A 510 -7.83 25.99 -12.97
CA ALA A 510 -8.61 26.84 -12.09
C ALA A 510 -9.68 27.64 -12.84
N LEU A 511 -9.35 28.18 -14.01
CA LEU A 511 -10.26 28.97 -14.84
C LEU A 511 -11.32 28.11 -15.53
N ALA A 512 -10.99 26.89 -15.95
CA ALA A 512 -11.92 25.98 -16.60
C ALA A 512 -13.09 25.57 -15.70
N PHE A 513 -12.84 25.43 -14.39
CA PHE A 513 -13.86 25.10 -13.37
C PHE A 513 -14.75 26.28 -12.96
N ASP A 514 -14.42 27.52 -13.34
CA ASP A 514 -15.18 28.73 -13.03
C ASP A 514 -15.59 28.91 -11.56
N PRO A 515 -14.65 28.87 -10.61
CA PRO A 515 -14.94 28.97 -9.20
C PRO A 515 -15.38 30.39 -8.82
N LYS A 516 -16.11 30.51 -7.72
CA LYS A 516 -16.41 31.82 -7.11
C LYS A 516 -15.29 32.30 -6.19
N ILE A 517 -14.56 31.36 -5.60
CA ILE A 517 -13.47 31.64 -4.69
C ILE A 517 -12.19 31.02 -5.23
N LEU A 518 -11.15 31.84 -5.30
CA LEU A 518 -9.83 31.43 -5.74
C LEU A 518 -8.86 31.43 -4.56
N ILE A 519 -8.10 30.35 -4.43
CA ILE A 519 -7.00 30.25 -3.48
C ILE A 519 -5.70 30.10 -4.27
N LEU A 520 -4.79 31.04 -4.08
CA LEU A 520 -3.48 31.03 -4.70
C LEU A 520 -2.40 30.84 -3.63
N ASP A 521 -1.61 29.79 -3.74
CA ASP A 521 -0.40 29.58 -2.91
C ASP A 521 0.83 29.79 -3.82
N GLU A 522 1.40 31.01 -3.76
CA GLU A 522 2.42 31.46 -4.68
C GLU A 522 3.82 31.40 -4.05
N ALA A 523 4.65 30.43 -4.48
CA ALA A 523 6.09 30.45 -4.22
C ALA A 523 6.85 29.96 -5.45
N THR A 524 7.37 30.89 -6.23
CA THR A 524 8.19 30.56 -7.43
C THR A 524 9.53 31.24 -7.31
N SER A 525 10.53 30.54 -6.81
CA SER A 525 11.90 31.06 -6.65
C SER A 525 12.84 30.70 -7.79
N SER A 526 12.38 30.03 -8.87
CA SER A 526 13.28 29.48 -9.90
C SER A 526 12.65 29.47 -11.30
N ILE A 527 12.05 30.60 -11.72
CA ILE A 527 11.46 30.76 -13.05
C ILE A 527 12.18 31.90 -13.77
N ASP A 528 12.40 31.73 -15.08
CA ASP A 528 12.95 32.76 -15.94
C ASP A 528 12.00 33.99 -16.03
N THR A 529 12.56 35.17 -16.28
CA THR A 529 11.84 36.45 -16.24
C THR A 529 10.68 36.51 -17.25
N GLU A 530 10.80 35.89 -18.41
CA GLU A 530 9.75 35.88 -19.42
C GLU A 530 8.53 35.05 -18.95
N THR A 531 8.79 33.82 -18.50
CA THR A 531 7.74 32.95 -17.94
C THR A 531 7.11 33.57 -16.68
N GLU A 532 7.90 34.29 -15.87
CA GLU A 532 7.39 35.01 -14.70
C GLU A 532 6.34 36.06 -15.07
N GLN A 533 6.59 36.87 -16.12
CA GLN A 533 5.62 37.85 -16.62
C GLN A 533 4.35 37.19 -17.13
N LEU A 534 4.46 36.03 -17.79
CA LEU A 534 3.29 35.24 -18.24
C LEU A 534 2.46 34.76 -17.04
N ILE A 535 3.11 34.23 -16.03
CA ILE A 535 2.45 33.77 -14.78
C ILE A 535 1.75 34.94 -14.10
N GLN A 536 2.39 36.10 -14.00
CA GLN A 536 1.80 37.26 -13.36
C GLN A 536 0.53 37.74 -14.08
N LYS A 537 0.54 37.76 -15.40
CA LYS A 537 -0.68 38.08 -16.21
C LYS A 537 -1.76 37.01 -16.00
N ALA A 538 -1.36 35.72 -15.94
CA ALA A 538 -2.30 34.65 -15.66
C ALA A 538 -2.95 34.78 -14.26
N VAL A 539 -2.16 35.13 -13.22
CA VAL A 539 -2.67 35.39 -11.86
C VAL A 539 -3.71 36.51 -11.90
N GLU A 540 -3.39 37.66 -12.50
CA GLU A 540 -4.33 38.78 -12.63
C GLU A 540 -5.63 38.34 -13.29
N ARG A 541 -5.53 37.64 -14.44
CA ARG A 541 -6.70 37.18 -15.18
C ARG A 541 -7.58 36.19 -14.42
N VAL A 542 -6.96 35.29 -13.63
CA VAL A 542 -7.71 34.30 -12.84
C VAL A 542 -8.36 34.96 -11.61
N MET A 543 -7.80 36.04 -11.07
CA MET A 543 -8.36 36.80 -9.95
C MET A 543 -9.54 37.70 -10.33
N ASP A 544 -9.65 38.12 -11.60
CA ASP A 544 -10.72 39.01 -12.08
C ASP A 544 -12.10 38.46 -11.74
N ASP A 545 -12.97 39.30 -11.17
CA ASP A 545 -14.37 39.02 -10.81
C ASP A 545 -14.56 37.87 -9.80
N ARG A 546 -13.54 37.53 -8.99
CA ARG A 546 -13.59 36.44 -7.99
C ARG A 546 -13.11 36.89 -6.62
N THR A 547 -13.73 36.33 -5.59
CA THR A 547 -13.17 36.45 -4.23
C THR A 547 -11.86 35.66 -4.19
N SER A 548 -10.75 36.34 -3.88
CA SER A 548 -9.42 35.74 -4.00
C SER A 548 -8.66 35.79 -2.68
N LEU A 549 -8.15 34.64 -2.25
CA LEU A 549 -7.28 34.50 -1.08
C LEU A 549 -5.87 34.09 -1.55
N VAL A 550 -4.92 35.02 -1.45
CA VAL A 550 -3.57 34.85 -1.97
C VAL A 550 -2.59 34.66 -0.82
N VAL A 551 -1.96 33.50 -0.73
CA VAL A 551 -0.80 33.26 0.14
C VAL A 551 0.42 33.78 -0.62
N ALA A 552 0.68 35.08 -0.46
CA ALA A 552 1.64 35.76 -1.30
C ALA A 552 3.06 35.70 -0.72
N HIS A 553 3.99 35.33 -1.59
CA HIS A 553 5.43 35.39 -1.38
C HIS A 553 6.11 36.45 -2.26
N ARG A 554 5.36 37.06 -3.20
CA ARG A 554 5.85 38.12 -4.10
C ARG A 554 5.20 39.45 -3.78
N LEU A 555 6.05 40.47 -3.74
CA LEU A 555 5.61 41.82 -3.46
C LEU A 555 4.65 42.38 -4.54
N SER A 556 4.92 42.03 -5.82
CA SER A 556 4.08 42.43 -6.96
C SER A 556 2.64 41.94 -6.87
N THR A 557 2.40 40.75 -6.34
CA THR A 557 1.07 40.17 -6.15
C THR A 557 0.40 40.81 -4.90
N ILE A 558 1.16 41.00 -3.80
CA ILE A 558 0.65 41.60 -2.58
C ILE A 558 0.12 43.02 -2.83
N GLN A 559 0.85 43.82 -3.63
CA GLN A 559 0.50 45.21 -3.92
C GLN A 559 -0.81 45.37 -4.73
N LYS A 560 -1.22 44.33 -5.45
CA LYS A 560 -2.44 44.33 -6.27
C LYS A 560 -3.67 43.88 -5.53
N CYS A 561 -3.52 43.28 -4.36
CA CYS A 561 -4.64 42.89 -3.53
C CYS A 561 -5.30 44.08 -2.87
N ASP A 562 -6.63 44.02 -2.72
CA ASP A 562 -7.41 45.11 -2.09
C ASP A 562 -7.04 45.28 -0.64
N ARG A 563 -6.85 44.19 0.08
CA ARG A 563 -6.40 44.23 1.50
C ARG A 563 -5.33 43.17 1.77
N ILE A 564 -4.57 43.41 2.80
CA ILE A 564 -3.50 42.54 3.28
C ILE A 564 -3.79 42.17 4.73
N ILE A 565 -3.69 40.90 5.04
CA ILE A 565 -3.78 40.35 6.39
C ILE A 565 -2.38 39.87 6.80
N VAL A 566 -1.86 40.43 7.89
CA VAL A 566 -0.55 40.08 8.44
C VAL A 566 -0.71 39.13 9.61
N LEU A 567 -0.18 37.92 9.42
CA LEU A 567 -0.17 36.85 10.43
C LEU A 567 1.18 36.77 11.11
N HIS A 568 1.20 36.70 12.44
CA HIS A 568 2.40 36.48 13.21
C HIS A 568 2.14 35.51 14.38
N HIS A 569 2.86 34.41 14.42
CA HIS A 569 2.70 33.35 15.44
C HIS A 569 1.25 32.85 15.62
N GLY A 570 0.51 32.74 14.52
CA GLY A 570 -0.87 32.24 14.51
C GLY A 570 -1.93 33.27 14.89
N GLU A 571 -1.56 34.53 15.08
CA GLU A 571 -2.48 35.60 15.38
C GLU A 571 -2.54 36.62 14.23
N LEU A 572 -3.72 37.23 14.02
CA LEU A 572 -3.88 38.36 13.12
C LEU A 572 -3.35 39.60 13.82
N ARG A 573 -2.35 40.25 13.23
CA ARG A 573 -1.70 41.45 13.82
C ARG A 573 -2.07 42.75 13.12
N GLU A 574 -2.17 42.72 11.82
CA GLU A 574 -2.46 43.89 11.01
C GLU A 574 -3.41 43.53 9.87
N ILE A 575 -4.31 44.44 9.52
CA ILE A 575 -5.18 44.37 8.36
C ILE A 575 -5.33 45.76 7.76
N GLY A 576 -5.23 45.87 6.45
CA GLY A 576 -5.37 47.14 5.74
C GLY A 576 -4.88 47.06 4.29
N THR A 577 -4.96 48.16 3.59
CA THR A 577 -4.38 48.33 2.26
C THR A 577 -2.85 48.40 2.31
N HIS A 578 -2.20 48.19 1.18
CA HIS A 578 -0.74 48.32 1.06
C HIS A 578 -0.22 49.66 1.59
N ASN A 579 -0.86 50.77 1.20
CA ASN A 579 -0.43 52.09 1.58
C ASN A 579 -0.64 52.39 3.08
N GLU A 580 -1.77 51.97 3.65
CA GLU A 580 -2.06 52.12 5.07
C GLU A 580 -1.04 51.38 5.94
N LEU A 581 -0.75 50.11 5.59
CA LEU A 581 0.19 49.29 6.36
C LEU A 581 1.64 49.79 6.25
N LEU A 582 2.03 50.36 5.12
CA LEU A 582 3.33 51.00 4.99
C LEU A 582 3.41 52.27 5.86
N ALA A 583 2.35 53.08 5.87
CA ALA A 583 2.30 54.32 6.67
C ALA A 583 2.36 54.01 8.18
N ASN A 584 1.74 52.90 8.62
CA ASN A 584 1.73 52.45 10.02
C ASN A 584 3.10 52.00 10.53
N ARG A 585 4.06 51.67 9.63
CA ARG A 585 5.41 51.18 9.95
C ARG A 585 5.44 49.97 10.90
N GLY A 586 4.45 49.09 10.80
CA GLY A 586 4.29 47.93 11.64
C GLY A 586 5.09 46.69 11.16
N LEU A 587 4.51 45.51 11.36
CA LEU A 587 5.10 44.21 10.93
C LEU A 587 5.15 44.11 9.40
N TYR A 588 4.09 44.59 8.72
CA TYR A 588 4.06 44.61 7.25
C TYR A 588 5.22 45.43 6.65
N TRP A 589 5.45 46.61 7.20
CA TRP A 589 6.54 47.49 6.76
C TRP A 589 7.92 46.81 6.92
N ARG A 590 8.13 46.08 8.02
CA ARG A 590 9.38 45.31 8.24
C ARG A 590 9.54 44.19 7.21
N LEU A 591 8.48 43.44 6.93
CA LEU A 591 8.49 42.36 5.90
C LEU A 591 8.74 42.95 4.51
N TYR A 592 8.11 44.07 4.19
CA TYR A 592 8.32 44.79 2.94
C TYR A 592 9.78 45.25 2.77
N GLN A 593 10.37 45.80 3.83
CA GLN A 593 11.78 46.26 3.80
C GLN A 593 12.74 45.09 3.55
N LEU A 594 12.50 43.94 4.16
CA LEU A 594 13.33 42.72 3.95
C LEU A 594 13.24 42.21 2.50
N GLN A 595 12.04 42.09 1.97
CA GLN A 595 11.81 41.64 0.58
C GLN A 595 12.34 42.63 -0.44
N TYR A 596 12.12 43.94 -0.22
CA TYR A 596 12.64 44.98 -1.11
C TYR A 596 14.17 45.08 -1.12
N SER A 597 14.81 44.76 -0.02
CA SER A 597 16.27 44.64 0.04
C SER A 597 16.79 43.44 -0.73
N GLU A 598 16.08 42.30 -0.69
CA GLU A 598 16.42 41.10 -1.45
C GLU A 598 16.20 41.31 -2.95
N GLU A 599 15.09 41.89 -3.40
CA GLU A 599 14.82 42.19 -4.81
C GLU A 599 15.86 43.14 -5.43
N LYS A 600 16.27 44.18 -4.70
CA LYS A 600 17.36 45.07 -5.16
C LYS A 600 18.68 44.32 -5.30
N LEU A 601 19.02 43.42 -4.40
CA LEU A 601 20.26 42.62 -4.51
C LEU A 601 20.23 41.69 -5.71
N VAL A 602 19.08 41.10 -6.04
CA VAL A 602 18.93 40.23 -7.22
C VAL A 602 19.05 41.04 -8.52
N HIS A 603 18.46 42.22 -8.60
CA HIS A 603 18.58 43.09 -9.78
C HIS A 603 20.01 43.63 -9.99
N PHE A 604 20.75 43.94 -8.89
CA PHE A 604 22.16 44.36 -9.01
C PHE A 604 23.11 43.23 -9.46
N SER A 605 22.75 41.97 -9.17
CA SER A 605 23.54 40.82 -9.64
C SER A 605 23.24 40.40 -11.07
N ALA A 606 22.18 40.93 -11.69
CA ALA A 606 21.73 40.62 -13.04
C ALA A 606 22.17 41.65 -14.10
N GLU A 607 22.74 42.81 -13.70
CA GLU A 607 23.36 43.71 -14.67
C GLU A 607 24.76 43.18 -15.04
N PRO A 608 25.01 42.84 -16.32
CA PRO A 608 26.37 42.50 -16.76
C PRO A 608 27.23 43.74 -16.59
N SER A 609 28.28 43.62 -15.78
CA SER A 609 29.36 44.62 -15.73
C SER A 609 29.86 44.89 -17.15
N ALA A 610 29.45 46.00 -17.71
CA ALA A 610 30.06 46.54 -18.90
C ALA A 610 31.48 46.99 -18.54
N VAL A 611 32.48 46.15 -18.88
CA VAL A 611 33.87 46.55 -19.14
C VAL A 611 34.34 45.76 -20.36
#